data_033b2a9ee227206bc3dd9070d3e1fe8a
#
_entry.id   033b2a9ee227206bc3dd9070d3e1fe8a
#
_cell.length_a   1.000
_cell.length_b   1.000
_cell.length_c   1.000
_cell.angle_alpha   90.00
_cell.angle_beta   90.00
_cell.angle_gamma   90.00
#
_symmetry.space_group_name_H-M   'P 1'
#
loop_
_entity.id
_entity.type
_entity.pdbx_description
1 polymer ?
#
loop_
_entity_poly.entity_id
_entity_poly.type
_entity_poly.pdbx_seq_one_letter_code
_entity_poly.pdbx_strand_id
1 'polypeptide(L)'
;GPIVSDRTQGYDHITNAVGASYMAALRGADIINAVTREEHTGGIPSPESFLEAVDVAKTVVKIINDSRFFSQTSSHHDCIHNCMGSPTAVGCSRCGYECPFIWNDEANKSAGLN
;
A
#
# COMPACT_ATOMS: atom_id res chain seq x y z
N GLY A 1 -2.58 -14.80 -12.48
CA GLY A 1 -3.33 -13.99 -11.53
C GLY A 1 -4.62 -14.67 -11.10
N PRO A 2 -4.93 -14.68 -9.82
CA PRO A 2 -5.99 -15.57 -9.34
C PRO A 2 -7.42 -15.17 -9.69
N ILE A 3 -7.74 -13.92 -10.03
CA ILE A 3 -9.14 -13.54 -10.28
C ILE A 3 -9.33 -12.53 -11.41
N VAL A 4 -8.42 -12.45 -12.34
CA VAL A 4 -8.57 -11.57 -13.49
C VAL A 4 -9.50 -12.17 -14.55
N SER A 5 -10.28 -11.34 -15.20
CA SER A 5 -11.21 -11.74 -16.24
C SER A 5 -11.57 -10.56 -17.14
N ASP A 6 -12.33 -10.82 -18.19
CA ASP A 6 -12.82 -9.76 -19.08
C ASP A 6 -13.71 -8.72 -18.37
N ARG A 7 -14.23 -9.05 -17.20
CA ARG A 7 -15.01 -8.11 -16.39
C ARG A 7 -14.15 -7.04 -15.69
N THR A 8 -12.85 -7.27 -15.66
CA THR A 8 -11.90 -6.39 -14.96
C THR A 8 -11.01 -5.62 -15.92
N GLN A 9 -11.47 -5.40 -17.14
CA GLN A 9 -10.69 -4.67 -18.15
C GLN A 9 -10.15 -3.35 -17.63
N GLY A 10 -8.86 -3.13 -17.78
CA GLY A 10 -8.18 -1.93 -17.30
C GLY A 10 -7.83 -1.93 -15.82
N TYR A 11 -8.32 -2.90 -15.04
CA TYR A 11 -8.10 -3.02 -13.61
C TYR A 11 -7.47 -4.35 -13.21
N ASP A 12 -6.94 -5.10 -14.16
CA ASP A 12 -6.41 -6.44 -13.91
C ASP A 12 -5.26 -6.46 -12.92
N HIS A 13 -4.42 -5.44 -12.92
CA HIS A 13 -3.33 -5.28 -11.96
C HIS A 13 -3.86 -5.14 -10.52
N ILE A 14 -4.98 -4.45 -10.33
CA ILE A 14 -5.63 -4.30 -9.03
C ILE A 14 -6.31 -5.59 -8.61
N THR A 15 -7.08 -6.21 -9.51
CA THR A 15 -7.77 -7.48 -9.24
C THR A 15 -6.78 -8.58 -8.92
N ASN A 16 -5.67 -8.64 -9.66
CA ASN A 16 -4.57 -9.55 -9.36
C ASN A 16 -3.97 -9.30 -7.97
N ALA A 17 -3.79 -8.04 -7.59
CA ALA A 17 -3.29 -7.69 -6.27
C ALA A 17 -4.24 -8.16 -5.15
N VAL A 18 -5.55 -7.98 -5.33
CA VAL A 18 -6.55 -8.50 -4.38
C VAL A 18 -6.42 -10.01 -4.23
N GLY A 19 -6.33 -10.74 -5.34
CA GLY A 19 -6.11 -12.19 -5.31
C GLY A 19 -4.80 -12.58 -4.67
N ALA A 20 -3.73 -11.85 -4.94
CA ALA A 20 -2.43 -12.08 -4.35
C ALA A 20 -2.47 -11.91 -2.82
N SER A 21 -3.15 -10.88 -2.33
CA SER A 21 -3.31 -10.66 -0.89
C SER A 21 -4.07 -11.81 -0.22
N TYR A 22 -5.15 -12.28 -0.86
CA TYR A 22 -5.92 -13.42 -0.37
C TYR A 22 -5.08 -14.69 -0.32
N MET A 23 -4.34 -14.99 -1.38
CA MET A 23 -3.47 -16.16 -1.42
C MET A 23 -2.33 -16.08 -0.41
N ALA A 24 -1.77 -14.90 -0.19
CA ALA A 24 -0.76 -14.67 0.83
C ALA A 24 -1.34 -14.91 2.24
N ALA A 25 -2.56 -14.43 2.50
CA ALA A 25 -3.24 -14.64 3.78
C ALA A 25 -3.46 -16.11 4.09
N LEU A 26 -3.79 -16.90 3.09
CA LEU A 26 -3.99 -18.35 3.22
C LEU A 26 -2.69 -19.15 3.16
N ARG A 27 -1.56 -18.52 2.83
CA ARG A 27 -0.32 -19.22 2.48
C ARG A 27 -0.53 -20.27 1.38
N GLY A 28 -1.42 -19.94 0.44
CA GLY A 28 -1.86 -20.86 -0.61
C GLY A 28 -1.07 -20.79 -1.90
N ALA A 29 -0.09 -19.89 -2.00
CA ALA A 29 0.77 -19.77 -3.18
C ALA A 29 2.17 -19.30 -2.80
N ASP A 30 3.16 -19.83 -3.50
CA ASP A 30 4.56 -19.39 -3.38
C ASP A 30 4.92 -18.38 -4.49
N ILE A 31 4.20 -18.42 -5.60
CA ILE A 31 4.45 -17.59 -6.76
C ILE A 31 3.13 -16.96 -7.20
N ILE A 32 3.15 -15.66 -7.44
CA ILE A 32 2.04 -14.91 -7.99
C ILE A 32 2.48 -14.29 -9.32
N ASN A 33 1.67 -14.44 -10.35
CA ASN A 33 1.93 -13.80 -11.62
C ASN A 33 1.60 -12.31 -11.53
N ALA A 34 2.43 -11.47 -12.14
CA ALA A 34 2.07 -10.09 -12.39
C ALA A 34 1.14 -10.02 -13.60
N VAL A 35 0.08 -9.22 -13.47
CA VAL A 35 -0.88 -9.00 -14.55
C VAL A 35 -1.02 -7.50 -14.76
N THR A 36 -0.78 -7.07 -16.00
CA THR A 36 -0.87 -5.64 -16.32
C THR A 36 -2.30 -5.19 -16.54
N ARG A 37 -2.53 -3.89 -16.45
CA ARG A 37 -3.85 -3.31 -16.68
C ARG A 37 -4.38 -3.55 -18.08
N GLU A 38 -3.49 -3.81 -19.04
CA GLU A 38 -3.85 -4.02 -20.44
C GLU A 38 -4.30 -5.45 -20.78
N GLU A 39 -4.19 -6.39 -19.86
CA GLU A 39 -4.39 -7.83 -20.11
C GLU A 39 -5.67 -8.13 -20.90
N HIS A 40 -6.78 -7.51 -20.58
CA HIS A 40 -8.06 -7.74 -21.25
C HIS A 40 -8.55 -6.53 -22.04
N THR A 41 -7.68 -5.57 -22.38
CA THR A 41 -8.09 -4.37 -23.11
C THR A 41 -7.76 -4.43 -24.59
N GLY A 42 -6.98 -5.41 -25.02
CA GLY A 42 -6.41 -5.42 -26.37
C GLY A 42 -5.22 -4.50 -26.55
N GLY A 43 -4.84 -3.77 -25.52
CA GLY A 43 -3.66 -2.90 -25.54
C GLY A 43 -2.36 -3.69 -25.37
N ILE A 44 -1.26 -3.04 -25.70
CA ILE A 44 0.08 -3.62 -25.53
C ILE A 44 0.63 -3.10 -24.21
N PRO A 45 1.05 -3.98 -23.27
CA PRO A 45 1.67 -3.55 -22.04
C PRO A 45 2.95 -2.76 -22.28
N SER A 46 3.16 -1.73 -21.50
CA SER A 46 4.40 -0.97 -21.47
C SER A 46 5.30 -1.48 -20.34
N PRO A 47 6.62 -1.16 -20.36
CA PRO A 47 7.47 -1.43 -19.22
C PRO A 47 6.94 -0.82 -17.93
N GLU A 48 6.36 0.37 -18.00
CA GLU A 48 5.79 1.08 -16.85
C GLU A 48 4.58 0.35 -16.27
N SER A 49 3.67 -0.12 -17.14
CA SER A 49 2.50 -0.88 -16.67
C SER A 49 2.90 -2.23 -16.08
N PHE A 50 3.96 -2.84 -16.57
CA PHE A 50 4.49 -4.07 -16.01
C PHE A 50 5.10 -3.82 -14.62
N LEU A 51 5.89 -2.78 -14.47
CA LEU A 51 6.44 -2.38 -13.16
C LEU A 51 5.33 -2.07 -12.17
N GLU A 52 4.30 -1.35 -12.59
CA GLU A 52 3.12 -1.07 -11.78
C GLU A 52 2.45 -2.36 -11.29
N ALA A 53 2.25 -3.32 -12.19
CA ALA A 53 1.61 -4.59 -11.84
C ALA A 53 2.41 -5.37 -10.80
N VAL A 54 3.72 -5.42 -10.95
CA VAL A 54 4.61 -6.06 -9.98
C VAL A 54 4.58 -5.32 -8.64
N ASP A 55 4.67 -4.01 -8.66
CA ASP A 55 4.73 -3.19 -7.45
C ASP A 55 3.45 -3.31 -6.62
N VAL A 56 2.29 -3.23 -7.26
CA VAL A 56 1.01 -3.37 -6.58
C VAL A 56 0.88 -4.74 -5.92
N ALA A 57 1.20 -5.82 -6.65
CA ALA A 57 1.14 -7.17 -6.11
C ALA A 57 2.11 -7.37 -4.94
N LYS A 58 3.35 -6.91 -5.08
CA LYS A 58 4.35 -6.99 -4.00
C LYS A 58 3.93 -6.21 -2.77
N THR A 59 3.35 -5.04 -2.96
CA THR A 59 2.93 -4.17 -1.86
C THR A 59 1.87 -4.85 -1.00
N VAL A 60 0.83 -5.41 -1.61
CA VAL A 60 -0.24 -6.08 -0.84
C VAL A 60 0.25 -7.35 -0.15
N VAL A 61 1.11 -8.12 -0.80
CA VAL A 61 1.71 -9.31 -0.18
C VAL A 61 2.59 -8.92 1.01
N LYS A 62 3.35 -7.85 0.87
CA LYS A 62 4.19 -7.34 1.95
C LYS A 62 3.36 -6.92 3.16
N ILE A 63 2.26 -6.20 2.95
CA ILE A 63 1.35 -5.81 4.03
C ILE A 63 0.86 -7.04 4.80
N ILE A 64 0.43 -8.08 4.09
CA ILE A 64 -0.05 -9.31 4.71
C ILE A 64 1.06 -10.02 5.49
N ASN A 65 2.24 -10.13 4.90
CA ASN A 65 3.38 -10.79 5.56
C ASN A 65 3.84 -10.00 6.78
N ASP A 66 3.91 -8.69 6.69
CA ASP A 66 4.27 -7.83 7.82
C ASP A 66 3.25 -7.96 8.96
N SER A 67 1.97 -8.08 8.66
CA SER A 67 0.94 -8.24 9.69
C SER A 67 1.09 -9.54 10.49
N ARG A 68 1.64 -10.58 9.87
CA ARG A 68 1.91 -11.86 10.56
C ARG A 68 3.13 -11.80 11.45
N PHE A 69 4.13 -11.02 11.04
CA PHE A 69 5.44 -10.98 11.70
C PHE A 69 5.69 -9.65 12.38
N PHE A 70 4.65 -8.92 12.70
CA PHE A 70 4.73 -7.57 13.25
C PHE A 70 5.66 -7.49 14.46
N SER A 71 5.61 -8.47 15.35
CA SER A 71 6.46 -8.51 16.54
C SER A 71 7.95 -8.74 16.22
N GLN A 72 8.29 -9.19 15.02
CA GLN A 72 9.64 -9.56 14.61
C GLN A 72 10.30 -8.52 13.70
N THR A 73 9.54 -7.59 13.19
CA THR A 73 9.97 -6.68 12.14
C THR A 73 9.82 -5.24 12.56
N SER A 74 10.43 -4.89 13.68
CA SER A 74 10.35 -3.52 14.19
C SER A 74 11.10 -2.48 13.36
N SER A 75 11.97 -2.90 12.45
CA SER A 75 12.95 -2.00 11.83
C SER A 75 12.44 -1.24 10.61
N HIS A 76 11.25 -1.50 10.13
CA HIS A 76 10.84 -1.06 8.80
C HIS A 76 9.85 0.10 8.83
N HIS A 77 9.63 0.69 9.98
CA HIS A 77 8.60 1.70 10.13
C HIS A 77 9.12 3.05 10.54
N ASP A 78 10.04 3.59 9.77
CA ASP A 78 10.45 4.97 9.93
C ASP A 78 9.25 5.91 9.96
N CYS A 79 8.24 5.61 9.18
CA CYS A 79 7.01 6.38 9.18
C CYS A 79 6.26 6.30 10.51
N ILE A 80 6.15 5.12 11.09
CA ILE A 80 5.50 4.94 12.39
C ILE A 80 6.28 5.67 13.47
N HIS A 81 7.59 5.54 13.47
CA HIS A 81 8.42 6.25 14.43
C HIS A 81 8.29 7.75 14.29
N ASN A 82 8.24 8.26 13.09
CA ASN A 82 8.13 9.68 12.84
C ASN A 82 6.73 10.23 13.10
N CYS A 83 5.70 9.43 12.95
CA CYS A 83 4.32 9.88 13.14
C CYS A 83 3.82 9.69 14.57
N MET A 84 4.23 8.63 15.22
CA MET A 84 3.63 8.22 16.51
C MET A 84 4.23 8.89 17.73
N GLY A 85 5.31 9.60 17.61
CA GLY A 85 5.98 10.08 18.79
C GLY A 85 6.28 11.56 18.82
N SER A 86 6.15 12.24 17.73
CA SER A 86 6.69 13.61 17.67
C SER A 86 5.89 14.44 16.68
N PRO A 87 4.72 14.93 17.09
CA PRO A 87 4.11 16.02 16.35
C PRO A 87 5.06 17.22 16.43
N THR A 88 5.84 17.39 15.40
CA THR A 88 6.62 18.64 15.27
C THR A 88 5.72 19.67 14.60
N ALA A 89 6.01 20.93 14.84
CA ALA A 89 5.26 22.03 14.24
C ALA A 89 5.26 22.03 12.71
N VAL A 90 6.15 21.26 12.09
CA VAL A 90 6.30 21.17 10.64
C VAL A 90 5.99 19.77 10.07
N GLY A 91 5.55 18.86 10.90
CA GLY A 91 5.32 17.47 10.48
C GLY A 91 6.61 16.73 10.18
N CYS A 92 6.44 15.52 9.66
CA CYS A 92 7.58 14.74 9.17
C CYS A 92 7.75 14.92 7.66
N SER A 93 8.86 14.42 7.14
CA SER A 93 9.20 14.54 5.73
C SER A 93 8.20 13.87 4.78
N ARG A 94 7.35 12.97 5.27
CA ARG A 94 6.36 12.30 4.43
C ARG A 94 5.10 13.11 4.22
N CYS A 95 4.56 13.68 5.28
CA CYS A 95 3.28 14.36 5.23
C CYS A 95 3.43 15.89 5.23
N GLY A 96 4.55 16.41 5.73
CA GLY A 96 4.76 17.85 5.80
C GLY A 96 3.61 18.53 6.55
N TYR A 97 3.10 19.61 5.99
CA TYR A 97 1.99 20.36 6.56
C TYR A 97 0.64 19.65 6.50
N GLU A 98 0.52 18.59 5.74
CA GLU A 98 -0.70 17.76 5.69
C GLU A 98 -0.73 16.70 6.79
N CYS A 99 0.20 16.75 7.70
CA CYS A 99 0.27 15.82 8.83
C CYS A 99 -0.95 15.99 9.74
N PRO A 100 -1.72 14.92 10.00
CA PRO A 100 -2.89 14.99 10.88
C PRO A 100 -2.57 15.45 12.31
N PHE A 101 -1.36 15.19 12.78
CA PHE A 101 -0.93 15.63 14.12
C PHE A 101 -0.76 17.14 14.18
N ILE A 102 -0.30 17.78 13.11
CA ILE A 102 -0.21 19.25 13.06
C ILE A 102 -1.61 19.85 13.09
N TRP A 103 -2.52 19.36 12.28
CA TRP A 103 -3.88 19.86 12.22
C TRP A 103 -4.61 19.70 13.54
N ASN A 104 -4.42 18.58 14.19
CA ASN A 104 -5.02 18.35 15.51
C ASN A 104 -4.46 19.31 16.57
N ASP A 105 -3.17 19.57 16.55
CA ASP A 105 -2.54 20.51 17.45
C ASP A 105 -3.04 21.94 17.22
N GLU A 106 -3.15 22.36 15.96
CA GLU A 106 -3.68 23.67 15.61
C GLU A 106 -5.15 23.82 16.00
N ALA A 107 -5.95 22.78 15.74
CA ALA A 107 -7.36 22.78 16.15
C ALA A 107 -7.51 22.87 17.68
N ASN A 108 -6.70 22.15 18.41
CA ASN A 108 -6.70 22.19 19.86
C ASN A 108 -6.29 23.57 20.39
N LYS A 109 -5.29 24.20 19.82
CA LYS A 109 -4.89 25.56 20.17
C LYS A 109 -6.00 26.57 19.88
N SER A 110 -6.65 26.47 18.71
CA SER A 110 -7.75 27.33 18.34
C SER A 110 -8.96 27.16 19.26
N ALA A 111 -9.18 25.96 19.78
CA ALA A 111 -10.25 25.66 20.73
C ALA A 111 -9.90 25.99 22.19
N GLY A 112 -8.67 26.47 22.46
CA GLY A 112 -8.21 26.72 23.80
C GLY A 112 -7.84 25.45 24.59
N LEU A 113 -7.61 24.35 23.88
CA LEU A 113 -7.20 23.07 24.45
C LEU A 113 -5.68 22.92 24.30
N ASN A 114 -5.06 22.32 25.25
CA ASN A 114 -3.62 22.05 25.24
C ASN A 114 -3.36 20.58 25.03
#